data_b4e80bce8fdb4591c5f20ccf37799b22
#
_entry.id   b4e80bce8fdb4591c5f20ccf37799b22
#
_cell.length_a   1.000
_cell.length_b   1.000
_cell.length_c   1.000
_cell.angle_alpha   90.00
_cell.angle_beta   90.00
_cell.angle_gamma   90.00
#
_symmetry.space_group_name_H-M   'P 1'
#
loop_
_entity.id
_entity.type
_entity.pdbx_description
1 polymer ?
#
loop_
_entity_poly.entity_id
_entity_poly.type
_entity_poly.pdbx_seq_one_letter_code
_entity_poly.pdbx_strand_id
1 'polypeptide(L)'
;NMTNSHIQKVAVLTQYNARSLNEHLNSSKWWDFGRKQGGLYVFTPTITANNGDWYRGTADAIYQNLDFLKKCHEPYVIITSGDAVYKLDYNKVLEYHIAKKADITVVCKDLDDREDATRFGTVRMNESARIEEFEEKPMVAKSQTISTGIYVIRRRLLIDLIEHCAEEERHAVSYTH
;
A
#
# COMPACT_ATOMS: atom_id res chain seq x y z
N ASN A 1 -13.99 1.29 6.29
CA ASN A 1 -12.89 1.80 7.10
C ASN A 1 -12.48 3.21 6.66
N MET A 2 -12.12 3.42 5.37
CA MET A 2 -11.62 4.72 4.90
C MET A 2 -12.60 5.87 5.11
N THR A 3 -13.86 5.71 4.71
CA THR A 3 -14.92 6.71 4.93
C THR A 3 -15.12 7.01 6.42
N ASN A 4 -15.14 5.98 7.26
CA ASN A 4 -15.29 6.12 8.72
C ASN A 4 -14.10 6.81 9.39
N SER A 5 -12.92 6.77 8.74
CA SER A 5 -11.72 7.49 9.18
C SER A 5 -11.56 8.85 8.48
N HIS A 6 -12.60 9.35 7.82
CA HIS A 6 -12.62 10.63 7.12
C HIS A 6 -11.55 10.80 6.02
N ILE A 7 -11.07 9.70 5.46
CA ILE A 7 -10.16 9.73 4.30
C ILE A 7 -10.97 10.20 3.09
N GLN A 8 -10.56 11.33 2.51
CA GLN A 8 -11.31 12.01 1.46
C GLN A 8 -10.88 11.61 0.05
N LYS A 9 -9.62 11.19 -0.11
CA LYS A 9 -9.04 10.85 -1.41
C LYS A 9 -8.56 9.41 -1.40
N VAL A 10 -9.10 8.60 -2.27
CA VAL A 10 -8.79 7.16 -2.37
C VAL A 10 -8.43 6.81 -3.80
N ALA A 11 -7.30 6.16 -4.00
CA ALA A 11 -6.89 5.57 -5.26
C ALA A 11 -7.01 4.05 -5.17
N VAL A 12 -7.73 3.44 -6.08
CA VAL A 12 -7.83 1.97 -6.22
C VAL A 12 -7.03 1.57 -7.45
N LEU A 13 -5.96 0.80 -7.21
CA LEU A 13 -5.14 0.23 -8.28
C LEU A 13 -5.68 -1.17 -8.59
N THR A 14 -6.22 -1.37 -9.78
CA THR A 14 -6.89 -2.61 -10.17
C THR A 14 -6.30 -3.16 -11.46
N GLN A 15 -6.29 -4.46 -11.60
CA GLN A 15 -5.68 -5.15 -12.73
C GLN A 15 -6.65 -6.13 -13.41
N TYR A 16 -7.19 -7.08 -12.67
CA TYR A 16 -8.10 -8.10 -13.20
C TYR A 16 -9.55 -7.72 -12.96
N ASN A 17 -10.43 -8.09 -13.87
CA ASN A 17 -11.88 -7.83 -13.78
C ASN A 17 -12.23 -6.37 -13.46
N ALA A 18 -11.41 -5.44 -13.93
CA ALA A 18 -11.51 -4.02 -13.63
C ALA A 18 -12.90 -3.45 -13.98
N ARG A 19 -13.55 -3.96 -15.01
CA ARG A 19 -14.86 -3.48 -15.45
C ARG A 19 -15.93 -3.70 -14.38
N SER A 20 -16.08 -4.91 -13.87
CA SER A 20 -17.08 -5.24 -12.84
C SER A 20 -16.81 -4.48 -11.53
N LEU A 21 -15.53 -4.38 -11.15
CA LEU A 21 -15.12 -3.59 -9.97
C LEU A 21 -15.41 -2.11 -10.18
N ASN A 22 -15.12 -1.55 -11.35
CA ASN A 22 -15.40 -0.15 -11.67
C ASN A 22 -16.90 0.16 -11.66
N GLU A 23 -17.73 -0.72 -12.20
CA GLU A 23 -19.18 -0.59 -12.12
C GLU A 23 -19.67 -0.55 -10.68
N HIS A 24 -19.12 -1.41 -9.82
CA HIS A 24 -19.45 -1.43 -8.40
C HIS A 24 -18.97 -0.16 -7.67
N LEU A 25 -17.75 0.30 -7.94
CA LEU A 25 -17.16 1.48 -7.31
C LEU A 25 -17.75 2.80 -7.82
N ASN A 26 -18.21 2.86 -9.07
CA ASN A 26 -18.85 4.05 -9.65
C ASN A 26 -20.20 4.39 -9.03
N SER A 27 -20.79 3.49 -8.26
CA SER A 27 -21.96 3.80 -7.43
C SER A 27 -21.57 4.71 -6.25
N SER A 28 -21.21 5.95 -6.59
CA SER A 28 -20.67 6.96 -5.65
C SER A 28 -21.55 7.25 -4.42
N LYS A 29 -22.85 6.94 -4.50
CA LYS A 29 -23.79 7.13 -3.39
C LYS A 29 -23.46 6.34 -2.12
N TRP A 30 -22.75 5.23 -2.25
CA TRP A 30 -22.46 4.32 -1.14
C TRP A 30 -21.16 4.65 -0.41
N TRP A 31 -20.25 5.39 -1.07
CA TRP A 31 -18.89 5.59 -0.57
C TRP A 31 -18.61 6.98 -0.02
N ASP A 32 -19.54 7.92 -0.18
CA ASP A 32 -19.44 9.35 0.27
C ASP A 32 -18.15 10.07 -0.19
N PHE A 33 -17.58 9.67 -1.32
CA PHE A 33 -16.42 10.33 -1.92
C PHE A 33 -16.78 11.46 -2.90
N GLY A 34 -18.03 11.88 -2.94
CA GLY A 34 -18.55 12.88 -3.89
C GLY A 34 -18.30 14.35 -3.54
N ARG A 35 -17.40 14.65 -2.58
CA ARG A 35 -17.13 16.01 -2.14
C ARG A 35 -16.23 16.77 -3.10
N LYS A 36 -16.33 18.13 -3.10
CA LYS A 36 -15.56 19.02 -3.98
C LYS A 36 -14.03 18.89 -3.84
N GLN A 37 -13.54 18.38 -2.73
CA GLN A 37 -12.11 18.19 -2.45
C GLN A 37 -11.90 16.73 -2.00
N GLY A 38 -11.62 15.86 -2.97
CA GLY A 38 -11.40 14.44 -2.70
C GLY A 38 -11.88 13.60 -3.86
N GLY A 39 -12.16 12.34 -3.64
CA GLY A 39 -12.74 11.46 -4.63
C GLY A 39 -12.19 10.04 -4.58
N LEU A 40 -12.91 9.18 -5.27
CA LEU A 40 -12.48 7.81 -5.56
C LEU A 40 -11.92 7.78 -6.97
N TYR A 41 -10.65 7.43 -7.09
CA TYR A 41 -9.94 7.30 -8.35
C TYR A 41 -9.66 5.82 -8.59
N VAL A 42 -9.95 5.33 -9.78
CA VAL A 42 -9.67 3.94 -10.15
C VAL A 42 -8.68 3.93 -11.30
N PHE A 43 -7.55 3.28 -11.08
CA PHE A 43 -6.47 3.17 -12.05
C PHE A 43 -6.33 1.72 -12.50
N THR A 44 -6.18 1.56 -13.80
CA THR A 44 -5.84 0.29 -14.47
C THR A 44 -4.46 0.42 -15.09
N PRO A 45 -3.76 -0.69 -15.36
CA PRO A 45 -2.50 -0.63 -16.12
C PRO A 45 -2.69 0.12 -17.44
N THR A 46 -1.74 0.99 -17.74
CA THR A 46 -1.76 1.74 -19.00
C THR A 46 -0.76 1.12 -19.95
N ILE A 47 -1.24 0.64 -21.09
CA ILE A 47 -0.39 0.14 -22.17
C ILE A 47 0.27 1.36 -22.84
N THR A 48 1.57 1.45 -22.78
CA THR A 48 2.38 2.43 -23.50
C THR A 48 3.30 1.73 -24.49
N ALA A 49 3.90 2.46 -25.42
CA ALA A 49 4.85 1.90 -26.39
C ALA A 49 6.04 1.18 -25.72
N ASN A 50 6.37 1.55 -24.49
CA ASN A 50 7.48 1.01 -23.70
C ASN A 50 7.06 0.06 -22.58
N ASN A 51 5.77 -0.07 -22.32
CA ASN A 51 5.23 -0.91 -21.25
C ASN A 51 3.88 -1.48 -21.69
N GLY A 52 3.90 -2.69 -22.22
CA GLY A 52 2.72 -3.42 -22.71
C GLY A 52 2.10 -4.35 -21.66
N ASP A 53 2.68 -4.37 -20.46
CA ASP A 53 2.39 -5.40 -19.47
C ASP A 53 1.53 -4.89 -18.32
N TRP A 54 0.96 -5.86 -17.63
CA TRP A 54 0.29 -5.71 -16.35
C TRP A 54 1.23 -5.17 -15.27
N TYR A 55 0.67 -4.67 -14.15
CA TYR A 55 1.52 -4.36 -12.99
C TYR A 55 2.30 -5.60 -12.55
N ARG A 56 3.60 -5.48 -12.44
CA ARG A 56 4.50 -6.58 -12.03
C ARG A 56 4.46 -6.85 -10.53
N GLY A 57 3.80 -5.97 -9.76
CA GLY A 57 3.62 -6.08 -8.33
C GLY A 57 3.05 -4.78 -7.76
N THR A 58 2.88 -4.74 -6.44
CA THR A 58 2.27 -3.58 -5.74
C THR A 58 3.12 -2.32 -5.86
N ALA A 59 4.44 -2.42 -5.79
CA ALA A 59 5.35 -1.30 -5.96
C ALA A 59 5.30 -0.74 -7.39
N ASP A 60 5.27 -1.60 -8.41
CA ASP A 60 5.12 -1.21 -9.80
C ASP A 60 3.76 -0.54 -10.08
N ALA A 61 2.69 -1.03 -9.46
CA ALA A 61 1.38 -0.39 -9.55
C ALA A 61 1.39 1.05 -9.00
N ILE A 62 2.09 1.29 -7.90
CA ILE A 62 2.28 2.64 -7.35
C ILE A 62 3.15 3.47 -8.29
N TYR A 63 4.24 2.90 -8.81
CA TYR A 63 5.15 3.59 -9.72
C TYR A 63 4.47 4.08 -10.99
N GLN A 64 3.68 3.23 -11.64
CA GLN A 64 2.95 3.61 -12.87
C GLN A 64 1.91 4.73 -12.62
N ASN A 65 1.47 4.91 -11.36
CA ASN A 65 0.50 5.93 -10.96
C ASN A 65 1.11 7.03 -10.08
N LEU A 66 2.43 7.18 -10.11
CA LEU A 66 3.17 8.11 -9.24
C LEU A 66 2.77 9.57 -9.46
N ASP A 67 2.39 9.95 -10.68
CA ASP A 67 1.90 11.29 -11.01
C ASP A 67 0.65 11.69 -10.21
N PHE A 68 -0.18 10.74 -9.84
CA PHE A 68 -1.30 10.99 -8.94
C PHE A 68 -0.80 11.43 -7.56
N LEU A 69 0.17 10.71 -6.99
CA LEU A 69 0.75 11.07 -5.70
C LEU A 69 1.50 12.40 -5.75
N LYS A 70 2.19 12.71 -6.84
CA LYS A 70 2.89 13.99 -7.04
C LYS A 70 1.93 15.18 -7.06
N LYS A 71 0.74 15.01 -7.61
CA LYS A 71 -0.32 16.03 -7.66
C LYS A 71 -1.11 16.17 -6.36
N CYS A 72 -0.96 15.24 -5.43
CA CYS A 72 -1.58 15.29 -4.11
C CYS A 72 -0.86 16.27 -3.18
N HIS A 73 -1.59 16.84 -2.23
CA HIS A 73 -1.04 17.77 -1.22
C HIS A 73 -1.03 17.18 0.19
N GLU A 74 -1.72 16.08 0.40
CA GLU A 74 -1.80 15.37 1.67
C GLU A 74 -0.40 14.89 2.09
N PRO A 75 0.01 15.09 3.35
CA PRO A 75 1.37 14.79 3.79
C PRO A 75 1.63 13.28 3.96
N TYR A 76 0.59 12.50 4.20
CA TYR A 76 0.67 11.06 4.46
C TYR A 76 -0.11 10.26 3.45
N VAL A 77 0.33 9.04 3.20
CA VAL A 77 -0.33 8.04 2.37
C VAL A 77 -0.56 6.79 3.22
N ILE A 78 -1.75 6.24 3.11
CA ILE A 78 -2.06 4.92 3.65
C ILE A 78 -2.13 3.97 2.46
N ILE A 79 -1.31 2.93 2.49
CA ILE A 79 -1.34 1.84 1.52
C ILE A 79 -2.05 0.67 2.19
N THR A 80 -2.98 0.05 1.49
CA THR A 80 -3.70 -1.13 2.00
C THR A 80 -3.99 -2.11 0.88
N SER A 81 -3.93 -3.40 1.20
CA SER A 81 -4.42 -4.46 0.33
C SER A 81 -5.94 -4.40 0.22
N GLY A 82 -6.49 -4.79 -0.92
CA GLY A 82 -7.93 -4.83 -1.19
C GLY A 82 -8.59 -6.18 -0.92
N ASP A 83 -7.81 -7.20 -0.59
CA ASP A 83 -8.28 -8.59 -0.41
C ASP A 83 -8.53 -9.00 1.04
N ALA A 84 -8.22 -8.14 2.00
CA ALA A 84 -8.42 -8.40 3.42
C ALA A 84 -9.72 -7.77 3.94
N VAL A 85 -10.46 -8.52 4.75
CA VAL A 85 -11.66 -8.04 5.45
C VAL A 85 -11.32 -7.79 6.92
N TYR A 86 -11.42 -6.53 7.33
CA TYR A 86 -11.07 -6.11 8.69
C TYR A 86 -11.82 -4.84 9.09
N LYS A 87 -11.78 -4.52 10.38
CA LYS A 87 -12.26 -3.25 10.93
C LYS A 87 -11.08 -2.52 11.58
N LEU A 88 -10.75 -1.35 11.06
CA LEU A 88 -9.64 -0.53 11.53
C LEU A 88 -10.01 0.95 11.45
N ASP A 89 -9.62 1.70 12.49
CA ASP A 89 -9.63 3.17 12.48
C ASP A 89 -8.24 3.66 12.06
N TYR A 90 -8.15 4.16 10.84
CA TYR A 90 -6.89 4.66 10.29
C TYR A 90 -6.38 5.93 11.00
N ASN A 91 -7.26 6.70 11.65
CA ASN A 91 -6.82 7.87 12.41
C ASN A 91 -5.91 7.47 13.56
N LYS A 92 -6.23 6.37 14.27
CA LYS A 92 -5.38 5.85 15.35
C LYS A 92 -4.01 5.39 14.84
N VAL A 93 -3.96 4.79 13.65
CA VAL A 93 -2.68 4.39 13.03
C VAL A 93 -1.85 5.61 12.65
N LEU A 94 -2.49 6.64 12.11
CA LEU A 94 -1.83 7.90 11.75
C LEU A 94 -1.33 8.66 13.01
N GLU A 95 -2.15 8.74 14.05
CA GLU A 95 -1.76 9.33 15.34
C GLU A 95 -0.53 8.63 15.93
N TYR A 96 -0.52 7.30 15.91
CA TYR A 96 0.64 6.51 16.32
C TYR A 96 1.88 6.80 15.48
N HIS A 97 1.73 6.82 14.15
CA HIS A 97 2.80 7.15 13.21
C HIS A 97 3.45 8.50 13.53
N ILE A 98 2.62 9.53 13.76
CA ILE A 98 3.07 10.88 14.08
C ILE A 98 3.75 10.91 15.45
N ALA A 99 3.16 10.30 16.48
CA ALA A 99 3.69 10.26 17.83
C ALA A 99 5.07 9.56 17.90
N LYS A 100 5.24 8.48 17.14
CA LYS A 100 6.50 7.75 17.04
C LYS A 100 7.52 8.43 16.11
N LYS A 101 7.14 9.48 15.39
CA LYS A 101 7.95 10.13 14.35
C LYS A 101 8.52 9.12 13.36
N ALA A 102 7.74 8.11 13.04
CA ALA A 102 8.16 7.01 12.19
C ALA A 102 8.28 7.45 10.73
N ASP A 103 9.17 6.82 9.98
CA ASP A 103 9.24 6.98 8.54
C ASP A 103 8.18 6.11 7.85
N ILE A 104 8.03 4.87 8.31
CA ILE A 104 7.00 3.93 7.88
C ILE A 104 6.39 3.28 9.13
N THR A 105 5.08 3.19 9.18
CA THR A 105 4.35 2.41 10.19
C THR A 105 3.64 1.26 9.50
N VAL A 106 3.83 0.06 10.02
CA VAL A 106 3.21 -1.18 9.52
C VAL A 106 2.18 -1.66 10.54
N VAL A 107 0.99 -1.95 10.09
CA VAL A 107 -0.01 -2.62 10.94
C VAL A 107 0.29 -4.10 10.94
N CYS A 108 0.59 -4.64 12.11
CA CYS A 108 0.92 -6.04 12.32
C CYS A 108 -0.18 -6.78 13.07
N LYS A 109 -0.20 -8.09 12.93
CA LYS A 109 -1.06 -9.01 13.68
C LYS A 109 -0.22 -10.19 14.17
N ASP A 110 -0.42 -10.56 15.40
CA ASP A 110 0.09 -11.83 15.92
C ASP A 110 -0.86 -12.96 15.52
N LEU A 111 -0.31 -13.98 14.89
CA LEU A 111 -1.04 -15.18 14.51
C LEU A 111 -1.02 -16.19 15.65
N ASP A 112 -2.04 -17.03 15.72
CA ASP A 112 -2.02 -18.19 16.60
C ASP A 112 -1.00 -19.23 16.10
N ASP A 113 -0.44 -20.03 17.00
CA ASP A 113 0.57 -21.06 16.70
C ASP A 113 0.13 -22.09 15.64
N ARG A 114 -1.18 -22.15 15.35
CA ARG A 114 -1.77 -23.05 14.36
C ARG A 114 -1.84 -22.44 12.96
N GLU A 115 -1.60 -21.14 12.83
CA GLU A 115 -1.67 -20.41 11.56
C GLU A 115 -0.29 -20.38 10.90
N ASP A 116 -0.27 -20.50 9.60
CA ASP A 116 0.96 -20.53 8.82
C ASP A 116 1.43 -19.11 8.47
N ALA A 117 2.39 -18.62 9.24
CA ALA A 117 2.98 -17.29 9.04
C ALA A 117 3.84 -17.19 7.77
N THR A 118 4.26 -18.31 7.16
CA THR A 118 5.11 -18.29 5.95
C THR A 118 4.39 -17.70 4.72
N ARG A 119 3.07 -17.60 4.78
CA ARG A 119 2.25 -17.02 3.71
C ARG A 119 2.27 -15.50 3.67
N PHE A 120 2.84 -14.86 4.69
CA PHE A 120 2.83 -13.42 4.90
C PHE A 120 4.24 -12.86 5.06
N GLY A 121 4.37 -11.55 5.00
CA GLY A 121 5.57 -10.88 5.48
C GLY A 121 5.66 -10.99 7.00
N THR A 122 6.69 -11.63 7.52
CA THR A 122 6.92 -11.78 8.95
C THR A 122 7.74 -10.63 9.50
N VAL A 123 7.45 -10.24 10.73
CA VAL A 123 8.03 -9.06 11.36
C VAL A 123 8.61 -9.44 12.73
N ARG A 124 9.82 -9.00 13.00
CA ARG A 124 10.41 -9.02 14.35
C ARG A 124 10.59 -7.60 14.84
N MET A 125 10.10 -7.31 16.02
CA MET A 125 10.14 -5.99 16.65
C MET A 125 10.86 -6.06 18.00
N ASN A 126 11.46 -4.95 18.38
CA ASN A 126 11.96 -4.74 19.75
C ASN A 126 10.84 -4.25 20.69
N GLU A 127 11.19 -4.09 21.98
CA GLU A 127 10.25 -3.63 23.02
C GLU A 127 9.63 -2.26 22.75
N SER A 128 10.26 -1.42 21.94
CA SER A 128 9.75 -0.12 21.50
C SER A 128 8.79 -0.19 20.31
N ALA A 129 8.46 -1.40 19.85
CA ALA A 129 7.71 -1.69 18.63
C ALA A 129 8.38 -1.17 17.35
N ARG A 130 9.72 -1.09 17.36
CA ARG A 130 10.50 -0.81 16.15
C ARG A 130 10.83 -2.12 15.45
N ILE A 131 10.54 -2.16 14.14
CA ILE A 131 10.86 -3.30 13.29
C ILE A 131 12.38 -3.42 13.15
N GLU A 132 12.92 -4.57 13.49
CA GLU A 132 14.33 -4.93 13.35
C GLU A 132 14.57 -5.86 12.17
N GLU A 133 13.59 -6.71 11.86
CA GLU A 133 13.69 -7.66 10.76
C GLU A 133 12.32 -7.78 10.08
N PHE A 134 12.32 -7.75 8.76
CA PHE A 134 11.16 -7.99 7.91
C PHE A 134 11.56 -9.01 6.85
N GLU A 135 10.80 -10.09 6.73
CA GLU A 135 11.06 -11.14 5.75
C GLU A 135 9.77 -11.49 5.01
N GLU A 136 9.77 -11.24 3.70
CA GLU A 136 8.58 -11.49 2.87
C GLU A 136 8.46 -12.98 2.55
N LYS A 137 7.36 -13.59 2.99
CA LYS A 137 7.01 -15.00 2.73
C LYS A 137 8.19 -15.95 2.93
N PRO A 138 8.78 -16.01 4.14
CA PRO A 138 9.94 -16.83 4.40
C PRO A 138 9.63 -18.33 4.25
N MET A 139 10.59 -19.13 3.86
CA MET A 139 10.44 -20.59 3.83
C MET A 139 10.22 -21.17 5.23
N VAL A 140 10.77 -20.53 6.23
CA VAL A 140 10.59 -20.86 7.66
C VAL A 140 10.35 -19.54 8.42
N ALA A 141 9.18 -19.40 9.01
CA ALA A 141 8.84 -18.22 9.79
C ALA A 141 9.59 -18.20 11.12
N LYS A 142 10.33 -17.12 11.38
CA LYS A 142 11.03 -16.88 12.64
C LYS A 142 10.17 -16.13 13.66
N SER A 143 9.03 -15.61 13.22
CA SER A 143 8.08 -14.85 14.03
C SER A 143 6.65 -15.20 13.62
N GLN A 144 5.73 -15.18 14.59
CA GLN A 144 4.29 -15.29 14.35
C GLN A 144 3.63 -13.91 14.16
N THR A 145 4.38 -12.84 14.30
CA THR A 145 3.90 -11.49 13.98
C THR A 145 4.02 -11.26 12.49
N ILE A 146 2.91 -10.95 11.84
CA ILE A 146 2.84 -10.72 10.39
C ILE A 146 2.47 -9.28 10.05
N SER A 147 2.92 -8.83 8.89
CA SER A 147 2.42 -7.62 8.24
C SER A 147 1.02 -7.89 7.66
N THR A 148 0.08 -7.00 7.95
CA THR A 148 -1.27 -7.08 7.38
C THR A 148 -1.37 -6.42 6.00
N GLY A 149 -0.26 -5.93 5.44
CA GLY A 149 -0.26 -5.19 4.19
C GLY A 149 -0.83 -3.77 4.30
N ILE A 150 -0.90 -3.23 5.52
CA ILE A 150 -1.36 -1.87 5.79
C ILE A 150 -0.18 -1.04 6.27
N TYR A 151 0.09 0.05 5.56
CA TYR A 151 1.24 0.92 5.80
C TYR A 151 0.81 2.39 5.88
N VAL A 152 1.44 3.14 6.78
CA VAL A 152 1.38 4.61 6.79
C VAL A 152 2.77 5.14 6.53
N ILE A 153 2.91 6.05 5.56
CA ILE A 153 4.19 6.62 5.14
C ILE A 153 4.00 8.09 4.74
N ARG A 154 5.02 8.91 4.93
CA ARG A 154 5.04 10.26 4.38
C ARG A 154 5.03 10.23 2.86
N ARG A 155 4.13 11.00 2.23
CA ARG A 155 3.96 10.99 0.76
C ARG A 155 5.27 11.26 0.01
N ARG A 156 6.06 12.24 0.44
CA ARG A 156 7.34 12.54 -0.22
C ARG A 156 8.31 11.38 -0.13
N LEU A 157 8.44 10.80 1.07
CA LEU A 157 9.31 9.63 1.26
C LEU A 157 8.87 8.44 0.38
N LEU A 158 7.57 8.19 0.25
CA LEU A 158 7.07 7.14 -0.62
C LEU A 158 7.46 7.40 -2.09
N ILE A 159 7.30 8.64 -2.57
CA ILE A 159 7.68 9.02 -3.93
C ILE A 159 9.18 8.76 -4.15
N ASP A 160 10.02 9.26 -3.26
CA ASP A 160 11.49 9.14 -3.35
C ASP A 160 11.92 7.66 -3.36
N LEU A 161 11.34 6.83 -2.49
CA LEU A 161 11.65 5.39 -2.42
C LEU A 161 11.24 4.65 -3.70
N ILE A 162 10.04 4.92 -4.22
CA ILE A 162 9.53 4.25 -5.43
C ILE A 162 10.34 4.67 -6.67
N GLU A 163 10.73 5.94 -6.77
CA GLU A 163 11.60 6.41 -7.87
C GLU A 163 12.99 5.76 -7.80
N HIS A 164 13.57 5.70 -6.62
CA HIS A 164 14.88 5.09 -6.40
C HIS A 164 14.88 3.59 -6.76
N CYS A 165 13.90 2.82 -6.30
CA CYS A 165 13.75 1.41 -6.66
C CYS A 165 13.61 1.20 -8.17
N ALA A 166 12.84 2.06 -8.86
CA ALA A 166 12.66 1.97 -10.30
C ALA A 166 13.95 2.30 -11.09
N GLU A 167 14.79 3.19 -10.57
CA GLU A 167 16.10 3.49 -11.14
C GLU A 167 17.07 2.33 -10.98
N GLU A 168 17.11 1.70 -9.79
CA GLU A 168 17.95 0.53 -9.53
C GLU A 168 17.58 -0.66 -10.44
N GLU A 169 16.28 -0.94 -10.62
CA GLU A 169 15.83 -1.99 -11.55
C GLU A 169 16.26 -1.71 -13.00
N ARG A 170 16.18 -0.47 -13.47
CA ARG A 170 16.62 -0.08 -14.82
C ARG A 170 18.14 -0.27 -14.98
N HIS A 171 18.91 0.06 -13.96
CA HIS A 171 20.35 -0.16 -13.97
C HIS A 171 20.68 -1.64 -14.01
N ALA A 172 20.01 -2.48 -13.21
CA ALA A 172 20.21 -3.92 -13.20
C ALA A 172 19.95 -4.56 -14.58
N VAL A 173 18.88 -4.14 -15.28
CA VAL A 173 18.55 -4.61 -16.62
C VAL A 173 19.57 -4.12 -17.67
N SER A 174 20.18 -2.95 -17.49
CA SER A 174 21.19 -2.40 -18.40
C SER A 174 22.52 -3.15 -18.37
N TYR A 175 22.83 -3.86 -17.27
CA TYR A 175 24.06 -4.65 -17.14
C TYR A 175 23.93 -6.10 -17.64
N THR A 176 22.74 -6.52 -18.06
CA THR A 176 22.46 -7.91 -18.53
C THR A 176 22.32 -8.02 -20.05
N HIS A 177 22.69 -6.97 -20.81
CA HIS A 177 22.73 -6.97 -22.29
C HIS A 177 24.14 -6.75 -22.84
#